data_3330575c238cb0d1ca4c84f929707f55
#
_entry.id   3330575c238cb0d1ca4c84f929707f55
#
_cell.length_a   1.000
_cell.length_b   1.000
_cell.length_c   1.000
_cell.angle_alpha   90.00
_cell.angle_beta   90.00
_cell.angle_gamma   90.00
#
_symmetry.space_group_name_H-M   'P 1'
#
loop_
_entity.id
_entity.type
_entity.pdbx_description
1 polymer ?
#
loop_
_entity_poly.entity_id
_entity_poly.type
_entity_poly.pdbx_seq_one_letter_code
_entity_poly.pdbx_strand_id
1 'polypeptide(L)'
;VSIPIALSDHVVIDEGEFMEVPAPKLQGPKRQHYLPRMYLKGFASDGGVAVFDRHTGELRRQTIENTAVERHIYTFEDAQGRRRYEIEEMLSQIESGLSDAIPRLETAKGFTGDDIDYLRSFIAFAEVRTPSALEDAKRVHAGFANTVGHAITASVERAMGALAGMYRGKGEHRSQEELRKEAEGLVRFVREGKYRIEVDDQAALMQCVRLWKPVINALLRKDMQMVTPMDPQSHYITCDSPVVLECVSDRDTVGFGSDDAIVLFPLTPRCLIVFSGSQGRIGTGSAQSAQVDRVNELLALSAERYVIGGDESMLGGLVGRLRLGKTKRNAKYVTGRIMTSDGAIGVVKRTFPHRAPPLSLDSEVDAE
;
A
#
# COMPACT_ATOMS: atom_id res chain seq x y z
N VAL A 1 2.70 -29.82 -1.13
CA VAL A 1 1.71 -29.97 -0.06
C VAL A 1 1.14 -28.58 0.20
N SER A 2 -0.09 -28.34 -0.28
CA SER A 2 -0.81 -27.09 -0.02
C SER A 2 -1.34 -27.15 1.41
N ILE A 3 -0.88 -26.25 2.28
CA ILE A 3 -1.47 -26.03 3.59
C ILE A 3 -2.51 -24.92 3.39
N PRO A 4 -3.82 -25.19 3.42
CA PRO A 4 -4.82 -24.14 3.36
C PRO A 4 -4.81 -23.40 4.69
N ILE A 5 -4.36 -22.15 4.69
CA ILE A 5 -4.64 -21.22 5.78
C ILE A 5 -6.08 -20.79 5.57
N ALA A 6 -7.01 -21.46 6.27
CA ALA A 6 -8.41 -21.06 6.30
C ALA A 6 -8.51 -19.70 7.00
N LEU A 7 -8.67 -18.66 6.22
CA LEU A 7 -9.20 -17.39 6.72
C LEU A 7 -10.71 -17.60 6.91
N SER A 8 -11.17 -17.44 8.15
CA SER A 8 -12.58 -17.56 8.51
C SER A 8 -13.47 -16.70 7.64
N ASP A 9 -14.60 -17.25 7.23
CA ASP A 9 -15.62 -16.70 6.32
C ASP A 9 -16.32 -15.40 6.80
N HIS A 10 -15.78 -14.73 7.80
CA HIS A 10 -16.33 -13.49 8.32
C HIS A 10 -15.31 -12.36 8.21
N VAL A 11 -15.48 -11.53 7.18
CA VAL A 11 -15.01 -10.15 7.25
C VAL A 11 -15.88 -9.44 8.30
N VAL A 12 -15.51 -9.56 9.56
CA VAL A 12 -16.06 -8.70 10.61
C VAL A 12 -15.39 -7.35 10.44
N ILE A 13 -16.01 -6.47 9.68
CA ILE A 13 -15.79 -5.04 9.78
C ILE A 13 -16.48 -4.68 11.09
N ASP A 14 -15.68 -4.40 12.12
CA ASP A 14 -16.16 -4.03 13.46
C ASP A 14 -17.16 -2.88 13.34
N GLU A 15 -18.34 -3.03 13.97
CA GLU A 15 -19.47 -2.10 13.93
C GLU A 15 -19.16 -0.81 14.69
N GLY A 16 -18.37 0.06 14.10
CA GLY A 16 -18.15 1.45 14.52
C GLY A 16 -18.40 2.33 13.31
N GLU A 17 -19.62 2.76 13.15
CA GLU A 17 -20.14 3.97 12.44
C GLU A 17 -19.41 4.51 11.20
N PHE A 18 -18.88 3.70 10.27
CA PHE A 18 -18.53 4.19 8.93
C PHE A 18 -18.73 3.08 7.88
N MET A 19 -19.78 3.26 7.09
CA MET A 19 -20.21 2.51 5.92
C MET A 19 -20.75 1.10 6.21
N GLU A 20 -22.05 0.95 6.00
CA GLU A 20 -22.71 -0.36 5.86
C GLU A 20 -21.95 -1.21 4.84
N VAL A 21 -21.76 -2.49 5.15
CA VAL A 21 -21.23 -3.46 4.17
C VAL A 21 -22.20 -3.47 2.99
N PRO A 22 -21.78 -3.03 1.80
CA PRO A 22 -22.69 -2.93 0.67
C PRO A 22 -23.31 -4.30 0.35
N ALA A 23 -24.55 -4.29 -0.12
CA ALA A 23 -25.20 -5.51 -0.61
C ALA A 23 -24.31 -6.21 -1.65
N PRO A 24 -24.35 -7.56 -1.74
CA PRO A 24 -23.52 -8.30 -2.68
C PRO A 24 -23.61 -7.79 -4.12
N LYS A 25 -22.51 -7.28 -4.67
CA LYS A 25 -22.43 -6.76 -6.04
C LYS A 25 -21.75 -7.77 -6.95
N LEU A 26 -22.51 -8.43 -7.79
CA LEU A 26 -22.05 -9.50 -8.67
C LEU A 26 -21.62 -9.03 -10.07
N GLN A 27 -21.74 -7.74 -10.37
CA GLN A 27 -21.37 -7.15 -11.66
C GLN A 27 -20.57 -5.87 -11.45
N GLY A 28 -19.54 -5.67 -12.28
CA GLY A 28 -18.69 -4.48 -12.21
C GLY A 28 -17.69 -4.41 -13.37
N PRO A 29 -16.90 -3.32 -13.44
CA PRO A 29 -15.95 -3.12 -14.52
C PRO A 29 -14.82 -4.14 -14.48
N LYS A 30 -14.43 -4.64 -15.66
CA LYS A 30 -13.25 -5.52 -15.80
C LYS A 30 -11.94 -4.73 -15.67
N ARG A 31 -11.93 -3.47 -16.14
CA ARG A 31 -10.78 -2.56 -16.06
C ARG A 31 -11.00 -1.64 -14.88
N GLN A 32 -10.15 -1.73 -13.89
CA GLN A 32 -10.26 -0.99 -12.62
C GLN A 32 -9.04 -0.09 -12.47
N HIS A 33 -9.28 1.20 -12.19
CA HIS A 33 -8.21 2.16 -12.02
C HIS A 33 -7.69 2.15 -10.58
N TYR A 34 -6.39 1.90 -10.41
CA TYR A 34 -5.77 2.03 -9.08
C TYR A 34 -5.36 3.48 -8.76
N LEU A 35 -5.29 4.37 -9.76
CA LEU A 35 -5.44 5.82 -9.60
C LEU A 35 -6.75 6.25 -10.27
N PRO A 36 -7.71 6.82 -9.53
CA PRO A 36 -9.02 7.17 -10.07
C PRO A 36 -8.96 8.14 -11.24
N ARG A 37 -9.84 7.94 -12.18
CA ARG A 37 -9.96 8.85 -13.35
C ARG A 37 -10.23 10.29 -12.93
N MET A 38 -11.04 10.51 -11.87
CA MET A 38 -11.33 11.85 -11.36
C MET A 38 -10.07 12.55 -10.82
N TYR A 39 -9.20 11.79 -10.15
CA TYR A 39 -7.92 12.30 -9.66
C TYR A 39 -6.96 12.62 -10.81
N LEU A 40 -6.79 11.70 -11.76
CA LEU A 40 -5.95 11.92 -12.94
C LEU A 40 -6.39 13.11 -13.80
N LYS A 41 -7.71 13.40 -13.87
CA LYS A 41 -8.25 14.60 -14.55
C LYS A 41 -7.69 15.90 -13.98
N GLY A 42 -7.42 15.96 -12.68
CA GLY A 42 -6.81 17.14 -12.05
C GLY A 42 -5.40 17.44 -12.57
N PHE A 43 -4.67 16.42 -13.05
CA PHE A 43 -3.30 16.53 -13.58
C PHE A 43 -3.27 16.50 -15.11
N ALA A 44 -4.40 16.44 -15.78
CA ALA A 44 -4.46 16.35 -17.23
C ALA A 44 -4.34 17.74 -17.89
N SER A 45 -3.71 17.78 -19.05
CA SER A 45 -3.75 18.89 -20.02
C SER A 45 -3.99 18.31 -21.41
N ASP A 46 -4.60 19.08 -22.31
CA ASP A 46 -4.85 18.68 -23.71
C ASP A 46 -5.39 17.27 -23.89
N GLY A 47 -6.37 16.88 -23.03
CA GLY A 47 -7.08 15.60 -23.12
C GLY A 47 -6.34 14.39 -22.57
N GLY A 48 -5.17 14.54 -21.91
CA GLY A 48 -4.42 13.44 -21.33
C GLY A 48 -3.41 13.88 -20.30
N VAL A 49 -2.58 12.95 -19.85
CA VAL A 49 -1.47 13.18 -18.92
C VAL A 49 -0.14 12.87 -19.58
N ALA A 50 0.90 13.62 -19.21
CA ALA A 50 2.28 13.24 -19.50
C ALA A 50 2.68 12.13 -18.52
N VAL A 51 3.28 11.06 -19.02
CA VAL A 51 3.67 9.88 -18.22
C VAL A 51 5.10 9.49 -18.56
N PHE A 52 5.94 9.40 -17.55
CA PHE A 52 7.21 8.68 -17.67
C PHE A 52 7.02 7.26 -17.13
N ASP A 53 7.15 6.27 -17.99
CA ASP A 53 7.02 4.85 -17.64
C ASP A 53 8.40 4.29 -17.24
N ARG A 54 8.61 4.06 -15.95
CA ARG A 54 9.88 3.55 -15.39
C ARG A 54 10.20 2.12 -15.85
N HIS A 55 9.23 1.35 -16.33
CA HIS A 55 9.49 0.01 -16.87
C HIS A 55 10.08 0.06 -18.27
N THR A 56 9.61 0.97 -19.13
CA THR A 56 10.11 1.13 -20.50
C THR A 56 11.18 2.20 -20.63
N GLY A 57 11.19 3.18 -19.72
CA GLY A 57 12.04 4.37 -19.78
C GLY A 57 11.53 5.42 -20.76
N GLU A 58 10.27 5.35 -21.16
CA GLU A 58 9.65 6.24 -22.15
C GLU A 58 8.84 7.34 -21.48
N LEU A 59 9.00 8.56 -22.02
CA LEU A 59 8.15 9.69 -21.74
C LEU A 59 7.14 9.83 -22.90
N ARG A 60 5.84 9.88 -22.58
CA ARG A 60 4.77 9.96 -23.57
C ARG A 60 3.51 10.60 -23.01
N ARG A 61 2.65 11.09 -23.87
CA ARG A 61 1.27 11.40 -23.48
C ARG A 61 0.41 10.14 -23.50
N GLN A 62 -0.49 10.08 -22.56
CA GLN A 62 -1.39 8.93 -22.42
C GLN A 62 -2.79 9.42 -22.00
N THR A 63 -3.83 8.76 -22.52
CA THR A 63 -5.20 9.06 -22.09
C THR A 63 -5.43 8.58 -20.66
N ILE A 64 -6.32 9.25 -19.94
CA ILE A 64 -6.66 8.92 -18.56
C ILE A 64 -7.19 7.47 -18.48
N GLU A 65 -7.99 7.04 -19.47
CA GLU A 65 -8.61 5.71 -19.54
C GLU A 65 -7.57 4.56 -19.58
N ASN A 66 -6.36 4.87 -20.05
CA ASN A 66 -5.28 3.89 -20.19
C ASN A 66 -4.16 4.07 -19.15
N THR A 67 -4.30 5.05 -18.26
CA THR A 67 -3.30 5.33 -17.22
C THR A 67 -3.71 4.68 -15.90
N ALA A 68 -2.78 3.99 -15.24
CA ALA A 68 -2.94 3.40 -13.92
C ALA A 68 -4.20 2.51 -13.82
N VAL A 69 -4.36 1.58 -14.77
CA VAL A 69 -5.50 0.67 -14.87
C VAL A 69 -5.03 -0.77 -14.99
N GLU A 70 -5.64 -1.66 -14.22
CA GLU A 70 -5.42 -3.10 -14.30
C GLU A 70 -6.77 -3.86 -14.37
N ARG A 71 -6.70 -5.15 -14.76
CA ARG A 71 -7.91 -5.99 -14.83
C ARG A 71 -8.16 -6.64 -13.49
N HIS A 72 -9.41 -6.50 -12.97
CA HIS A 72 -9.91 -7.21 -11.78
C HIS A 72 -9.06 -7.04 -10.52
N ILE A 73 -8.34 -5.92 -10.37
CA ILE A 73 -7.41 -5.69 -9.25
C ILE A 73 -8.13 -5.65 -7.88
N TYR A 74 -9.44 -5.29 -7.86
CA TYR A 74 -10.27 -5.23 -6.64
C TYR A 74 -11.41 -6.25 -6.66
N THR A 75 -11.35 -7.22 -7.56
CA THR A 75 -12.37 -8.26 -7.67
C THR A 75 -11.91 -9.48 -6.87
N PHE A 76 -12.76 -9.99 -6.01
CA PHE A 76 -12.52 -11.22 -5.28
C PHE A 76 -13.61 -12.26 -5.57
N GLU A 77 -13.39 -13.50 -5.21
CA GLU A 77 -14.36 -14.58 -5.37
C GLU A 77 -14.92 -14.99 -4.00
N ASP A 78 -16.24 -15.16 -3.93
CA ASP A 78 -16.90 -15.67 -2.73
C ASP A 78 -16.76 -17.20 -2.62
N ALA A 79 -17.28 -17.78 -1.53
CA ALA A 79 -17.21 -19.24 -1.29
C ALA A 79 -17.92 -20.07 -2.39
N GLN A 80 -18.75 -19.45 -3.21
CA GLN A 80 -19.43 -20.08 -4.36
C GLN A 80 -18.70 -19.84 -5.68
N GLY A 81 -17.50 -19.25 -5.68
CA GLY A 81 -16.72 -18.90 -6.86
C GLY A 81 -17.31 -17.76 -7.69
N ARG A 82 -18.20 -16.94 -7.12
CA ARG A 82 -18.80 -15.79 -7.80
C ARG A 82 -17.95 -14.55 -7.59
N ARG A 83 -17.72 -13.80 -8.66
CA ARG A 83 -16.98 -12.54 -8.58
C ARG A 83 -17.75 -11.46 -7.84
N ARG A 84 -17.04 -10.74 -6.99
CA ARG A 84 -17.56 -9.73 -6.09
C ARG A 84 -16.88 -8.38 -6.35
N TYR A 85 -17.67 -7.30 -6.32
CA TYR A 85 -17.23 -5.95 -6.73
C TYR A 85 -17.55 -4.87 -5.67
N GLU A 86 -17.79 -5.24 -4.42
CA GLU A 86 -18.15 -4.30 -3.36
C GLU A 86 -17.02 -3.32 -3.03
N ILE A 87 -15.76 -3.75 -3.16
CA ILE A 87 -14.61 -2.87 -2.97
C ILE A 87 -14.64 -1.75 -4.00
N GLU A 88 -14.94 -2.05 -5.26
CA GLU A 88 -15.06 -1.06 -6.34
C GLU A 88 -16.20 -0.07 -6.07
N GLU A 89 -17.32 -0.55 -5.54
CA GLU A 89 -18.46 0.32 -5.16
C GLU A 89 -18.08 1.29 -4.06
N MET A 90 -17.46 0.78 -3.00
CA MET A 90 -16.99 1.59 -1.88
C MET A 90 -15.99 2.66 -2.35
N LEU A 91 -15.03 2.29 -3.20
CA LEU A 91 -14.07 3.23 -3.79
C LEU A 91 -14.79 4.31 -4.61
N SER A 92 -15.78 3.94 -5.40
CA SER A 92 -16.57 4.87 -6.23
C SER A 92 -17.29 5.93 -5.39
N GLN A 93 -17.83 5.54 -4.22
CA GLN A 93 -18.51 6.49 -3.31
C GLN A 93 -17.51 7.50 -2.74
N ILE A 94 -16.33 7.06 -2.29
CA ILE A 94 -15.27 7.95 -1.78
C ILE A 94 -14.77 8.88 -2.88
N GLU A 95 -14.59 8.37 -4.09
CA GLU A 95 -14.14 9.14 -5.24
C GLU A 95 -15.15 10.23 -5.63
N SER A 96 -16.44 9.91 -5.57
CA SER A 96 -17.52 10.86 -5.84
C SER A 96 -17.53 11.98 -4.80
N GLY A 97 -17.51 11.65 -3.50
CA GLY A 97 -17.48 12.63 -2.42
C GLY A 97 -16.24 13.54 -2.48
N LEU A 98 -15.06 12.97 -2.73
CA LEU A 98 -13.84 13.76 -2.88
C LEU A 98 -13.87 14.64 -4.14
N SER A 99 -14.43 14.15 -5.27
CA SER A 99 -14.54 14.95 -6.50
C SER A 99 -15.27 16.27 -6.27
N ASP A 100 -16.35 16.23 -5.48
CA ASP A 100 -17.13 17.40 -5.12
C ASP A 100 -16.40 18.30 -4.10
N ALA A 101 -15.52 17.73 -3.29
CA ALA A 101 -14.75 18.44 -2.26
C ALA A 101 -13.50 19.16 -2.80
N ILE A 102 -12.87 18.66 -3.87
CA ILE A 102 -11.59 19.17 -4.41
C ILE A 102 -11.59 20.70 -4.57
N PRO A 103 -12.58 21.37 -5.19
CA PRO A 103 -12.54 22.82 -5.39
C PRO A 103 -12.52 23.61 -4.06
N ARG A 104 -13.18 23.11 -3.03
CA ARG A 104 -13.21 23.71 -1.69
C ARG A 104 -11.89 23.49 -0.96
N LEU A 105 -11.33 22.31 -1.05
CA LEU A 105 -10.05 21.95 -0.45
C LEU A 105 -8.89 22.69 -1.10
N GLU A 106 -8.87 22.78 -2.45
CA GLU A 106 -7.82 23.48 -3.18
C GLU A 106 -7.76 24.97 -2.84
N THR A 107 -8.92 25.60 -2.68
CA THR A 107 -9.00 27.01 -2.28
C THR A 107 -8.96 27.21 -0.77
N ALA A 108 -9.01 26.14 0.00
CA ALA A 108 -9.14 26.13 1.46
C ALA A 108 -10.32 26.97 1.97
N LYS A 109 -11.42 27.01 1.19
CA LYS A 109 -12.61 27.82 1.52
C LYS A 109 -13.87 26.98 1.45
N GLY A 110 -14.69 27.09 2.48
CA GLY A 110 -16.02 26.47 2.52
C GLY A 110 -16.01 24.94 2.55
N PHE A 111 -14.89 24.31 2.89
CA PHE A 111 -14.83 22.87 3.11
C PHE A 111 -15.50 22.48 4.44
N THR A 112 -16.01 21.28 4.50
CA THR A 112 -16.73 20.71 5.64
C THR A 112 -15.93 19.59 6.31
N GLY A 113 -16.41 19.07 7.43
CA GLY A 113 -15.86 17.87 8.06
C GLY A 113 -15.92 16.65 7.12
N ASP A 114 -17.04 16.47 6.43
CA ASP A 114 -17.23 15.37 5.46
C ASP A 114 -16.21 15.45 4.31
N ASP A 115 -15.88 16.65 3.80
CA ASP A 115 -14.85 16.83 2.77
C ASP A 115 -13.49 16.33 3.22
N ILE A 116 -13.15 16.58 4.49
CA ILE A 116 -11.90 16.12 5.10
C ILE A 116 -11.92 14.60 5.29
N ASP A 117 -13.04 14.02 5.64
CA ASP A 117 -13.18 12.57 5.84
C ASP A 117 -13.12 11.82 4.51
N TYR A 118 -13.73 12.35 3.44
CA TYR A 118 -13.53 11.84 2.08
C TYR A 118 -12.06 11.91 1.64
N LEU A 119 -11.38 13.03 1.93
CA LEU A 119 -9.96 13.20 1.61
C LEU A 119 -9.08 12.19 2.35
N ARG A 120 -9.25 12.04 3.67
CA ARG A 120 -8.51 11.07 4.48
C ARG A 120 -8.74 9.64 4.01
N SER A 121 -10.00 9.31 3.75
CA SER A 121 -10.39 8.00 3.23
C SER A 121 -9.74 7.72 1.89
N PHE A 122 -9.75 8.70 0.98
CA PHE A 122 -9.13 8.60 -0.33
C PHE A 122 -7.61 8.38 -0.24
N ILE A 123 -6.92 9.16 0.61
CA ILE A 123 -5.47 9.04 0.81
C ILE A 123 -5.11 7.67 1.41
N ALA A 124 -5.88 7.19 2.39
CA ALA A 124 -5.67 5.88 2.96
C ALA A 124 -5.85 4.76 1.92
N PHE A 125 -6.85 4.88 1.04
CA PHE A 125 -7.00 3.94 -0.07
C PHE A 125 -5.91 4.08 -1.12
N ALA A 126 -5.51 5.30 -1.48
CA ALA A 126 -4.43 5.53 -2.44
C ALA A 126 -3.11 4.86 -2.00
N GLU A 127 -2.87 4.73 -0.69
CA GLU A 127 -1.72 3.99 -0.16
C GLU A 127 -1.84 2.48 -0.34
N VAL A 128 -3.03 1.90 -0.11
CA VAL A 128 -3.19 0.43 -0.01
C VAL A 128 -3.73 -0.22 -1.29
N ARG A 129 -4.14 0.55 -2.29
CA ARG A 129 -4.82 0.05 -3.50
C ARG A 129 -3.92 -0.15 -4.72
N THR A 130 -2.64 0.18 -4.63
CA THR A 130 -1.72 0.07 -5.76
C THR A 130 -1.31 -1.39 -6.01
N PRO A 131 -0.92 -1.76 -7.25
CA PRO A 131 -0.39 -3.09 -7.53
C PRO A 131 0.77 -3.48 -6.61
N SER A 132 1.65 -2.52 -6.25
CA SER A 132 2.75 -2.84 -5.35
C SER A 132 2.30 -3.02 -3.91
N ALA A 133 1.25 -2.32 -3.46
CA ALA A 133 0.68 -2.58 -2.14
C ALA A 133 0.19 -4.03 -2.01
N LEU A 134 -0.43 -4.58 -3.07
CA LEU A 134 -0.81 -5.99 -3.13
C LEU A 134 0.41 -6.92 -3.07
N GLU A 135 1.45 -6.63 -3.84
CA GLU A 135 2.69 -7.41 -3.82
C GLU A 135 3.43 -7.32 -2.48
N ASP A 136 3.45 -6.14 -1.85
CA ASP A 136 4.00 -5.97 -0.52
C ASP A 136 3.20 -6.73 0.54
N ALA A 137 1.86 -6.73 0.43
CA ALA A 137 1.01 -7.55 1.30
C ALA A 137 1.34 -9.03 1.16
N LYS A 138 1.54 -9.54 -0.07
CA LYS A 138 1.99 -10.92 -0.31
C LYS A 138 3.34 -11.21 0.35
N ARG A 139 4.32 -10.33 0.18
CA ARG A 139 5.66 -10.48 0.78
C ARG A 139 5.59 -10.50 2.30
N VAL A 140 4.85 -9.58 2.90
CA VAL A 140 4.65 -9.51 4.35
C VAL A 140 4.01 -10.80 4.87
N HIS A 141 2.95 -11.28 4.22
CA HIS A 141 2.32 -12.55 4.59
C HIS A 141 3.26 -13.74 4.45
N ALA A 142 3.97 -13.84 3.32
CA ALA A 142 4.95 -14.90 3.11
C ALA A 142 6.07 -14.85 4.16
N GLY A 143 6.57 -13.65 4.51
CA GLY A 143 7.56 -13.45 5.55
C GLY A 143 7.07 -13.88 6.93
N PHE A 144 5.84 -13.53 7.30
CA PHE A 144 5.23 -13.99 8.55
C PHE A 144 5.02 -15.49 8.56
N ALA A 145 4.47 -16.08 7.50
CA ALA A 145 4.28 -17.53 7.41
C ALA A 145 5.60 -18.27 7.52
N ASN A 146 6.66 -17.77 6.89
CA ASN A 146 8.00 -18.33 7.01
C ASN A 146 8.53 -18.23 8.46
N THR A 147 8.35 -17.08 9.11
CA THR A 147 8.76 -16.88 10.51
C THR A 147 8.04 -17.82 11.45
N VAL A 148 6.71 -17.94 11.31
CA VAL A 148 5.89 -18.88 12.09
C VAL A 148 6.31 -20.34 11.81
N GLY A 149 6.54 -20.69 10.56
CA GLY A 149 7.05 -22.02 10.18
C GLY A 149 8.35 -22.36 10.91
N HIS A 150 9.33 -21.45 10.91
CA HIS A 150 10.58 -21.64 11.63
C HIS A 150 10.38 -21.71 13.16
N ALA A 151 9.49 -20.89 13.74
CA ALA A 151 9.22 -20.93 15.17
C ALA A 151 8.59 -22.27 15.61
N ILE A 152 7.61 -22.76 14.82
CA ILE A 152 6.96 -24.06 15.06
C ILE A 152 7.97 -25.22 14.92
N THR A 153 8.84 -25.16 13.92
CA THR A 153 9.80 -26.22 13.61
C THR A 153 11.16 -26.06 14.29
N ALA A 154 11.26 -25.17 15.29
CA ALA A 154 12.50 -24.98 16.06
C ALA A 154 12.92 -26.26 16.80
N SER A 155 11.97 -27.12 17.20
CA SER A 155 12.22 -28.49 17.67
C SER A 155 11.09 -29.43 17.26
N VAL A 156 11.36 -30.74 17.31
CA VAL A 156 10.36 -31.79 17.03
C VAL A 156 9.19 -31.68 18.01
N GLU A 157 9.43 -31.39 19.28
CA GLU A 157 8.42 -31.26 20.32
C GLU A 157 7.48 -30.10 20.05
N ARG A 158 8.00 -28.94 19.61
CA ARG A 158 7.16 -27.79 19.20
C ARG A 158 6.32 -28.12 17.98
N ALA A 159 6.90 -28.77 16.99
CA ALA A 159 6.17 -29.21 15.80
C ALA A 159 5.08 -30.21 16.13
N MET A 160 5.33 -31.17 17.03
CA MET A 160 4.31 -32.12 17.54
C MET A 160 3.16 -31.38 18.24
N GLY A 161 3.47 -30.39 19.09
CA GLY A 161 2.45 -29.59 19.77
C GLY A 161 1.55 -28.81 18.80
N ALA A 162 2.14 -28.20 17.79
CA ALA A 162 1.40 -27.48 16.74
C ALA A 162 0.53 -28.41 15.89
N LEU A 163 1.05 -29.57 15.45
CA LEU A 163 0.30 -30.59 14.71
C LEU A 163 -0.85 -31.14 15.54
N ALA A 164 -0.63 -31.46 16.82
CA ALA A 164 -1.67 -31.95 17.72
C ALA A 164 -2.80 -30.91 17.91
N GLY A 165 -2.45 -29.62 17.99
CA GLY A 165 -3.42 -28.52 18.02
C GLY A 165 -4.25 -28.43 16.75
N MET A 166 -3.60 -28.52 15.59
CA MET A 166 -4.23 -28.50 14.27
C MET A 166 -5.22 -29.66 14.07
N TYR A 167 -4.80 -30.89 14.39
CA TYR A 167 -5.66 -32.06 14.27
C TYR A 167 -6.85 -32.02 15.21
N ARG A 168 -6.64 -31.55 16.45
CA ARG A 168 -7.72 -31.31 17.42
C ARG A 168 -8.76 -30.33 16.89
N GLY A 169 -8.31 -29.21 16.27
CA GLY A 169 -9.21 -28.23 15.67
C GLY A 169 -10.05 -28.79 14.51
N LYS A 170 -9.59 -29.84 13.86
CA LYS A 170 -10.32 -30.59 12.81
C LYS A 170 -11.17 -31.74 13.34
N GLY A 171 -11.17 -31.99 14.65
CA GLY A 171 -11.82 -33.17 15.24
C GLY A 171 -11.09 -34.49 14.96
N GLU A 172 -9.83 -34.45 14.53
CA GLU A 172 -9.01 -35.62 14.24
C GLU A 172 -8.09 -35.94 15.41
N HIS A 173 -7.91 -37.25 15.68
CA HIS A 173 -6.95 -37.73 16.67
C HIS A 173 -5.79 -38.47 15.97
N ARG A 174 -4.57 -38.14 16.39
CA ARG A 174 -3.34 -38.80 15.95
C ARG A 174 -2.59 -39.38 17.14
N SER A 175 -1.96 -40.55 16.97
CA SER A 175 -1.10 -41.12 18.01
C SER A 175 0.17 -40.28 18.18
N GLN A 176 0.85 -40.42 19.31
CA GLN A 176 2.11 -39.71 19.59
C GLN A 176 3.21 -40.12 18.58
N GLU A 177 3.22 -41.38 18.11
CA GLU A 177 4.16 -41.87 17.15
C GLU A 177 3.95 -41.26 15.75
N GLU A 178 2.69 -41.17 15.29
CA GLU A 178 2.33 -40.47 14.05
C GLU A 178 2.70 -39.01 14.08
N LEU A 179 2.37 -38.32 15.17
CA LEU A 179 2.70 -36.89 15.37
C LEU A 179 4.23 -36.67 15.35
N ARG A 180 5.01 -37.54 16.00
CA ARG A 180 6.48 -37.44 16.00
C ARG A 180 7.06 -37.62 14.60
N LYS A 181 6.64 -38.64 13.88
CA LYS A 181 7.11 -38.92 12.52
C LYS A 181 6.80 -37.76 11.57
N GLU A 182 5.60 -37.22 11.66
CA GLU A 182 5.18 -36.06 10.86
C GLU A 182 5.97 -34.80 11.25
N ALA A 183 6.15 -34.54 12.54
CA ALA A 183 6.94 -33.41 13.06
C ALA A 183 8.41 -33.46 12.61
N GLU A 184 9.05 -34.64 12.64
CA GLU A 184 10.42 -34.83 12.14
C GLU A 184 10.51 -34.52 10.64
N GLY A 185 9.50 -34.96 9.87
CA GLY A 185 9.39 -34.65 8.44
C GLY A 185 9.24 -33.14 8.20
N LEU A 186 8.37 -32.46 8.95
CA LEU A 186 8.13 -31.03 8.85
C LEU A 186 9.36 -30.19 9.24
N VAL A 187 10.04 -30.55 10.34
CA VAL A 187 11.29 -29.92 10.77
C VAL A 187 12.37 -30.03 9.68
N ARG A 188 12.52 -31.20 9.07
CA ARG A 188 13.46 -31.43 7.97
C ARG A 188 13.11 -30.57 6.76
N PHE A 189 11.84 -30.59 6.33
CA PHE A 189 11.34 -29.82 5.19
C PHE A 189 11.61 -28.33 5.34
N VAL A 190 11.30 -27.75 6.51
CA VAL A 190 11.54 -26.30 6.76
C VAL A 190 13.03 -26.01 6.84
N ARG A 191 13.84 -26.90 7.45
CA ARG A 191 15.30 -26.72 7.54
C ARG A 191 15.99 -26.78 6.19
N GLU A 192 15.52 -27.62 5.27
CA GLU A 192 16.06 -27.71 3.91
C GLU A 192 15.80 -26.44 3.10
N GLY A 193 14.78 -25.65 3.44
CA GLY A 193 14.48 -24.37 2.78
C GLY A 193 14.05 -24.47 1.32
N LYS A 194 13.79 -25.69 0.81
CA LYS A 194 13.42 -25.94 -0.60
C LYS A 194 11.93 -25.78 -0.83
N TYR A 195 11.36 -24.68 -0.35
CA TYR A 195 9.95 -24.36 -0.55
C TYR A 195 9.78 -22.85 -0.83
N ARG A 196 8.69 -22.52 -1.49
CA ARG A 196 8.23 -21.16 -1.69
C ARG A 196 6.85 -21.00 -1.08
N ILE A 197 6.65 -19.91 -0.36
CA ILE A 197 5.33 -19.53 0.15
C ILE A 197 4.66 -18.64 -0.88
N GLU A 198 3.59 -19.13 -1.46
CA GLU A 198 2.75 -18.36 -2.36
C GLU A 198 1.53 -17.86 -1.58
N VAL A 199 1.24 -16.58 -1.72
CA VAL A 199 0.10 -15.92 -1.09
C VAL A 199 -0.91 -15.59 -2.18
N ASP A 200 -2.13 -16.00 -1.97
CA ASP A 200 -3.23 -15.76 -2.88
C ASP A 200 -3.54 -14.25 -3.04
N ASP A 201 -3.91 -13.83 -4.25
CA ASP A 201 -4.21 -12.43 -4.57
C ASP A 201 -5.35 -11.87 -3.73
N GLN A 202 -6.36 -12.68 -3.45
CA GLN A 202 -7.51 -12.32 -2.64
C GLN A 202 -7.11 -12.11 -1.17
N ALA A 203 -6.24 -12.96 -0.62
CA ALA A 203 -5.71 -12.79 0.73
C ALA A 203 -4.92 -11.48 0.86
N ALA A 204 -4.11 -11.15 -0.15
CA ALA A 204 -3.37 -9.89 -0.20
C ALA A 204 -4.32 -8.69 -0.31
N LEU A 205 -5.34 -8.76 -1.16
CA LEU A 205 -6.36 -7.72 -1.32
C LEU A 205 -7.11 -7.47 0.00
N MET A 206 -7.56 -8.53 0.67
CA MET A 206 -8.25 -8.42 1.96
C MET A 206 -7.35 -7.81 3.04
N GLN A 207 -6.05 -8.11 3.02
CA GLN A 207 -5.09 -7.47 3.91
C GLN A 207 -4.96 -5.97 3.62
N CYS A 208 -4.88 -5.57 2.37
CA CYS A 208 -4.85 -4.15 1.97
C CYS A 208 -6.11 -3.42 2.45
N VAL A 209 -7.28 -4.03 2.26
CA VAL A 209 -8.56 -3.47 2.76
C VAL A 209 -8.56 -3.32 4.29
N ARG A 210 -8.02 -4.29 5.03
CA ARG A 210 -7.91 -4.20 6.49
C ARG A 210 -6.97 -3.10 6.97
N LEU A 211 -5.95 -2.74 6.19
CA LEU A 211 -5.02 -1.66 6.53
C LEU A 211 -5.61 -0.25 6.35
N TRP A 212 -6.69 -0.11 5.63
CA TRP A 212 -7.33 1.18 5.38
C TRP A 212 -7.74 1.91 6.67
N LYS A 213 -8.51 1.26 7.56
CA LYS A 213 -8.95 1.86 8.84
C LYS A 213 -7.78 2.29 9.76
N PRO A 214 -6.75 1.47 9.98
CA PRO A 214 -5.53 1.91 10.67
C PRO A 214 -4.86 3.15 10.08
N VAL A 215 -4.79 3.26 8.75
CA VAL A 215 -4.21 4.44 8.09
C VAL A 215 -5.08 5.67 8.31
N ILE A 216 -6.40 5.58 8.14
CA ILE A 216 -7.33 6.69 8.45
C ILE A 216 -7.15 7.13 9.91
N ASN A 217 -7.16 6.20 10.86
CA ASN A 217 -7.00 6.52 12.28
C ASN A 217 -5.66 7.19 12.59
N ALA A 218 -4.62 6.88 11.84
CA ALA A 218 -3.34 7.57 11.94
C ALA A 218 -3.43 9.01 11.40
N LEU A 219 -4.07 9.21 10.23
CA LEU A 219 -4.25 10.52 9.63
C LEU A 219 -5.18 11.44 10.45
N LEU A 220 -6.19 10.88 11.13
CA LEU A 220 -7.09 11.64 12.01
C LEU A 220 -6.34 12.33 13.15
N ARG A 221 -5.27 11.74 13.67
CA ARG A 221 -4.48 12.31 14.77
C ARG A 221 -3.47 13.35 14.33
N LYS A 222 -3.15 13.42 13.03
CA LYS A 222 -2.14 14.35 12.51
C LYS A 222 -2.75 15.73 12.22
N ASP A 223 -1.94 16.76 12.35
CA ASP A 223 -2.22 18.07 11.78
C ASP A 223 -2.25 17.95 10.27
N MET A 224 -3.19 18.61 9.62
CA MET A 224 -3.35 18.63 8.16
C MET A 224 -3.17 20.05 7.64
N GLN A 225 -2.41 20.21 6.58
CA GLN A 225 -2.23 21.47 5.88
C GLN A 225 -2.54 21.31 4.39
N MET A 226 -3.26 22.29 3.83
CA MET A 226 -3.44 22.50 2.40
C MET A 226 -2.39 23.51 1.94
N VAL A 227 -1.41 23.04 1.15
CA VAL A 227 -0.22 23.83 0.79
C VAL A 227 -0.25 24.20 -0.69
N THR A 228 -0.29 25.50 -0.98
CA THR A 228 -0.35 26.04 -2.34
C THR A 228 1.02 26.58 -2.76
N PRO A 229 1.51 26.30 -4.00
CA PRO A 229 2.70 26.93 -4.53
C PRO A 229 2.54 28.47 -4.59
N MET A 230 3.55 29.20 -4.09
CA MET A 230 3.56 30.68 -4.15
C MET A 230 3.69 31.18 -5.59
N ASP A 231 4.53 30.53 -6.37
CA ASP A 231 4.70 30.85 -7.79
C ASP A 231 3.57 30.19 -8.62
N PRO A 232 2.80 30.99 -9.40
CA PRO A 232 1.75 30.47 -10.27
C PRO A 232 2.24 29.44 -11.32
N GLN A 233 3.51 29.50 -11.68
CA GLN A 233 4.10 28.57 -12.65
C GLN A 233 4.59 27.26 -12.02
N SER A 234 4.74 27.22 -10.70
CA SER A 234 5.12 25.99 -9.99
C SER A 234 3.92 25.08 -9.80
N HIS A 235 4.09 23.79 -10.15
CA HIS A 235 3.04 22.78 -10.08
C HIS A 235 3.55 21.50 -9.44
N TYR A 236 2.72 20.86 -8.63
CA TYR A 236 2.96 19.51 -8.16
C TYR A 236 2.67 18.51 -9.28
N ILE A 237 3.48 17.48 -9.34
CA ILE A 237 3.22 16.27 -10.12
C ILE A 237 2.49 15.23 -9.27
N THR A 238 2.16 14.10 -9.87
CA THR A 238 1.73 12.91 -9.15
C THR A 238 2.45 11.67 -9.69
N CYS A 239 2.14 10.51 -9.13
CA CYS A 239 2.66 9.23 -9.58
C CYS A 239 1.66 8.11 -9.29
N ASP A 240 1.96 6.91 -9.73
CA ASP A 240 1.12 5.73 -9.48
C ASP A 240 1.10 5.25 -8.02
N SER A 241 1.91 5.87 -7.16
CA SER A 241 1.93 5.69 -5.72
C SER A 241 2.03 7.07 -5.02
N PRO A 242 0.94 7.88 -5.06
CA PRO A 242 1.02 9.31 -4.77
C PRO A 242 1.15 9.66 -3.29
N VAL A 243 0.98 8.70 -2.40
CA VAL A 243 1.15 8.89 -0.96
C VAL A 243 2.62 8.68 -0.59
N VAL A 244 3.30 9.79 -0.27
CA VAL A 244 4.71 9.77 0.15
C VAL A 244 4.78 9.89 1.66
N LEU A 245 5.41 8.92 2.30
CA LEU A 245 5.71 8.95 3.73
C LEU A 245 7.17 9.34 3.92
N GLU A 246 7.39 10.45 4.62
CA GLU A 246 8.69 10.94 5.04
C GLU A 246 8.83 10.88 6.56
N CYS A 247 10.03 11.08 7.05
CA CYS A 247 10.33 11.08 8.47
C CYS A 247 11.33 12.18 8.78
N VAL A 248 11.08 12.93 9.82
CA VAL A 248 12.02 13.97 10.31
C VAL A 248 13.24 13.34 10.93
N SER A 249 13.10 12.21 11.62
CA SER A 249 14.20 11.46 12.21
C SER A 249 14.74 10.42 11.21
N ASP A 250 16.00 10.05 11.37
CA ASP A 250 16.65 9.03 10.51
C ASP A 250 16.34 7.60 10.98
N ARG A 251 15.05 7.31 11.15
CA ARG A 251 14.58 6.00 11.60
C ARG A 251 14.15 5.13 10.42
N ASP A 252 14.56 3.88 10.43
CA ASP A 252 14.16 2.87 9.43
C ASP A 252 12.72 2.32 9.64
N THR A 253 12.09 2.63 10.78
CA THR A 253 10.80 2.06 11.20
C THR A 253 9.77 3.15 11.42
N VAL A 254 9.40 3.86 10.35
CA VAL A 254 8.38 4.91 10.40
C VAL A 254 7.11 4.40 9.74
N GLY A 255 5.99 4.53 10.46
CA GLY A 255 4.64 4.29 9.95
C GLY A 255 3.79 5.56 10.01
N PHE A 256 2.59 5.50 9.45
CA PHE A 256 1.64 6.63 9.46
C PHE A 256 1.33 7.15 10.87
N GLY A 257 1.36 6.28 11.87
CA GLY A 257 1.09 6.64 13.27
C GLY A 257 2.28 7.20 14.04
N SER A 258 3.47 7.29 13.44
CA SER A 258 4.64 7.86 14.10
C SER A 258 4.54 9.39 14.19
N ASP A 259 4.87 10.00 15.32
CA ASP A 259 4.74 11.44 15.54
C ASP A 259 5.63 12.26 14.60
N ASP A 260 6.80 11.71 14.24
CA ASP A 260 7.77 12.30 13.33
C ASP A 260 7.51 11.97 11.84
N ALA A 261 6.45 11.25 11.53
CA ALA A 261 6.06 10.94 10.16
C ALA A 261 5.36 12.13 9.50
N ILE A 262 5.79 12.46 8.28
CA ILE A 262 5.16 13.43 7.39
C ILE A 262 4.55 12.66 6.22
N VAL A 263 3.26 12.87 5.95
CA VAL A 263 2.58 12.28 4.80
C VAL A 263 2.29 13.39 3.80
N LEU A 264 2.76 13.20 2.56
CA LEU A 264 2.57 14.12 1.45
C LEU A 264 1.64 13.47 0.42
N PHE A 265 0.65 14.23 -0.03
CA PHE A 265 -0.27 13.80 -1.07
C PHE A 265 -0.64 14.97 -1.99
N PRO A 266 -0.25 14.96 -3.27
CA PRO A 266 -0.65 16.00 -4.22
C PRO A 266 -2.12 15.82 -4.58
N LEU A 267 -2.99 16.69 -4.07
CA LEU A 267 -4.44 16.65 -4.37
C LEU A 267 -4.71 17.14 -5.79
N THR A 268 -4.07 18.23 -6.18
CA THR A 268 -4.08 18.82 -7.53
C THR A 268 -2.69 19.39 -7.86
N PRO A 269 -2.42 19.82 -9.09
CA PRO A 269 -1.17 20.53 -9.39
C PRO A 269 -0.95 21.79 -8.56
N ARG A 270 -2.01 22.35 -7.94
CA ARG A 270 -1.96 23.56 -7.14
C ARG A 270 -2.17 23.35 -5.64
N CYS A 271 -2.42 22.12 -5.21
CA CYS A 271 -2.68 21.82 -3.81
C CYS A 271 -1.96 20.53 -3.38
N LEU A 272 -1.07 20.66 -2.40
CA LEU A 272 -0.47 19.53 -1.69
C LEU A 272 -1.12 19.39 -0.32
N ILE A 273 -1.55 18.21 0.03
CA ILE A 273 -1.98 17.86 1.38
C ILE A 273 -0.77 17.35 2.16
N VAL A 274 -0.53 17.93 3.32
CA VAL A 274 0.55 17.58 4.24
C VAL A 274 -0.04 17.18 5.57
N PHE A 275 0.25 15.96 6.03
CA PHE A 275 -0.04 15.54 7.39
C PHE A 275 1.27 15.48 8.19
N SER A 276 1.29 16.11 9.37
CA SER A 276 2.45 16.10 10.26
C SER A 276 1.99 16.31 11.71
N GLY A 277 2.89 16.22 12.68
CA GLY A 277 2.53 16.42 14.08
C GLY A 277 1.45 15.46 14.60
N SER A 278 0.75 15.83 15.68
CA SER A 278 -0.17 14.91 16.38
C SER A 278 -1.32 15.62 17.13
N GLN A 279 -1.73 16.81 16.69
CA GLN A 279 -2.78 17.59 17.39
C GLN A 279 -4.11 17.65 16.64
N GLY A 280 -4.21 17.08 15.44
CA GLY A 280 -5.45 17.05 14.65
C GLY A 280 -5.90 18.39 14.09
N ARG A 281 -5.02 19.41 14.06
CA ARG A 281 -5.35 20.74 13.55
C ARG A 281 -5.40 20.75 12.03
N ILE A 282 -6.26 21.63 11.48
CA ILE A 282 -6.36 21.86 10.05
C ILE A 282 -5.93 23.28 9.74
N GLY A 283 -5.08 23.46 8.74
CA GLY A 283 -4.55 24.76 8.36
C GLY A 283 -4.20 24.86 6.88
N THR A 284 -3.66 26.01 6.52
CA THR A 284 -3.18 26.30 5.17
C THR A 284 -1.70 26.67 5.21
N GLY A 285 -1.03 26.47 4.10
CA GLY A 285 0.38 26.84 3.93
C GLY A 285 0.68 27.28 2.51
N SER A 286 1.88 27.78 2.31
CA SER A 286 2.40 28.08 0.99
C SER A 286 3.80 27.50 0.81
N ALA A 287 4.14 27.09 -0.41
CA ALA A 287 5.44 26.50 -0.74
C ALA A 287 6.19 27.37 -1.75
N GLN A 288 7.46 27.62 -1.50
CA GLN A 288 8.37 28.19 -2.47
C GLN A 288 8.68 27.18 -3.58
N SER A 289 9.12 27.64 -4.76
CA SER A 289 9.42 26.76 -5.90
C SER A 289 10.40 25.63 -5.54
N ALA A 290 11.42 25.90 -4.75
CA ALA A 290 12.38 24.89 -4.30
C ALA A 290 11.73 23.77 -3.43
N GLN A 291 10.69 24.12 -2.64
CA GLN A 291 9.95 23.14 -1.86
C GLN A 291 9.03 22.29 -2.76
N VAL A 292 8.40 22.93 -3.77
CA VAL A 292 7.61 22.21 -4.79
C VAL A 292 8.49 21.23 -5.55
N ASP A 293 9.67 21.68 -5.99
CA ASP A 293 10.66 20.83 -6.68
C ASP A 293 11.06 19.63 -5.80
N ARG A 294 11.31 19.85 -4.51
CA ARG A 294 11.66 18.78 -3.59
C ARG A 294 10.52 17.76 -3.42
N VAL A 295 9.27 18.21 -3.33
CA VAL A 295 8.10 17.31 -3.28
C VAL A 295 7.97 16.52 -4.58
N ASN A 296 8.16 17.16 -5.73
CA ASN A 296 8.12 16.51 -7.03
C ASN A 296 9.23 15.45 -7.18
N GLU A 297 10.43 15.69 -6.65
CA GLU A 297 11.50 14.69 -6.58
C GLU A 297 11.08 13.47 -5.75
N LEU A 298 10.51 13.69 -4.56
CA LEU A 298 10.04 12.61 -3.69
C LEU A 298 8.95 11.77 -4.36
N LEU A 299 7.99 12.41 -5.03
CA LEU A 299 6.93 11.73 -5.78
C LEU A 299 7.51 10.91 -6.95
N ALA A 300 8.44 11.48 -7.70
CA ALA A 300 9.09 10.80 -8.83
C ALA A 300 9.91 9.58 -8.37
N LEU A 301 10.61 9.70 -7.23
CA LEU A 301 11.37 8.60 -6.63
C LEU A 301 10.46 7.51 -6.04
N SER A 302 9.30 7.90 -5.49
CA SER A 302 8.30 6.98 -4.93
C SER A 302 7.46 6.27 -5.99
N ALA A 303 7.47 6.75 -7.23
CA ALA A 303 6.75 6.11 -8.34
C ALA A 303 7.23 4.68 -8.56
N GLU A 304 6.30 3.76 -8.69
CA GLU A 304 6.61 2.36 -9.00
C GLU A 304 6.82 2.15 -10.49
N ARG A 305 5.90 2.66 -11.27
CA ARG A 305 5.91 2.59 -12.73
C ARG A 305 5.73 3.95 -13.37
N TYR A 306 4.74 4.75 -12.93
CA TYR A 306 4.34 5.97 -13.62
C TYR A 306 4.64 7.22 -12.80
N VAL A 307 5.52 8.08 -13.31
CA VAL A 307 5.59 9.48 -12.91
C VAL A 307 4.66 10.26 -13.83
N ILE A 308 3.73 11.07 -13.26
CA ILE A 308 2.61 11.64 -14.01
C ILE A 308 2.55 13.16 -13.78
N GLY A 309 2.38 13.90 -14.86
CA GLY A 309 2.19 15.36 -14.82
C GLY A 309 1.34 15.88 -15.98
N GLY A 310 1.05 17.16 -15.98
CA GLY A 310 0.34 17.82 -17.09
C GLY A 310 1.24 18.16 -18.28
N ASP A 311 2.52 18.41 -18.03
CA ASP A 311 3.48 18.91 -19.01
C ASP A 311 4.65 17.93 -19.21
N GLU A 312 4.91 17.55 -20.48
CA GLU A 312 6.00 16.63 -20.84
C GLU A 312 7.37 17.25 -20.66
N SER A 313 7.54 18.56 -20.92
CA SER A 313 8.82 19.22 -20.81
C SER A 313 9.27 19.32 -19.36
N MET A 314 8.35 19.71 -18.46
CA MET A 314 8.58 19.74 -17.02
C MET A 314 8.92 18.34 -16.49
N LEU A 315 8.15 17.35 -16.90
CA LEU A 315 8.35 15.96 -16.45
C LEU A 315 9.68 15.40 -16.97
N GLY A 316 10.01 15.65 -18.24
CA GLY A 316 11.29 15.27 -18.85
C GLY A 316 12.50 15.91 -18.17
N GLY A 317 12.39 17.20 -17.82
CA GLY A 317 13.41 17.90 -17.03
C GLY A 317 13.63 17.29 -15.65
N LEU A 318 12.56 16.96 -14.94
CA LEU A 318 12.64 16.30 -13.63
C LEU A 318 13.28 14.90 -13.74
N VAL A 319 12.79 14.09 -14.66
CA VAL A 319 13.30 12.73 -14.92
C VAL A 319 14.78 12.75 -15.27
N GLY A 320 15.20 13.70 -16.13
CA GLY A 320 16.59 13.90 -16.51
C GLY A 320 17.49 14.30 -15.31
N ARG A 321 17.06 15.26 -14.50
CA ARG A 321 17.79 15.69 -13.28
C ARG A 321 17.99 14.53 -12.31
N LEU A 322 16.95 13.74 -12.07
CA LEU A 322 16.98 12.61 -11.16
C LEU A 322 17.65 11.36 -11.75
N ARG A 323 17.97 11.39 -13.05
CA ARG A 323 18.48 10.23 -13.79
C ARG A 323 17.61 8.98 -13.57
N LEU A 324 16.27 9.19 -13.53
CA LEU A 324 15.34 8.10 -13.33
C LEU A 324 15.48 7.09 -14.48
N GLY A 325 16.01 5.93 -14.14
CA GLY A 325 16.18 4.84 -15.09
C GLY A 325 15.03 3.83 -15.02
N LYS A 326 15.15 2.81 -15.86
CA LYS A 326 14.30 1.61 -15.76
C LYS A 326 14.49 0.99 -14.39
N THR A 327 13.40 0.73 -13.71
CA THR A 327 13.41 0.01 -12.43
C THR A 327 12.39 -1.10 -12.47
N LYS A 328 12.75 -2.21 -11.86
CA LYS A 328 11.76 -3.17 -11.38
C LYS A 328 11.12 -2.55 -10.14
N ARG A 329 9.83 -2.85 -9.88
CA ARG A 329 9.04 -2.40 -8.72
C ARG A 329 9.88 -2.14 -7.46
N ASN A 330 9.76 -0.95 -6.90
CA ASN A 330 10.30 -0.66 -5.58
C ASN A 330 9.37 -1.29 -4.52
N ALA A 331 9.86 -2.26 -3.77
CA ALA A 331 9.13 -2.73 -2.60
C ALA A 331 9.05 -1.60 -1.56
N LYS A 332 7.84 -1.26 -1.12
CA LYS A 332 7.64 -0.30 -0.02
C LYS A 332 7.99 -0.90 1.33
N TYR A 333 7.91 -2.23 1.44
CA TYR A 333 8.15 -2.95 2.67
C TYR A 333 9.08 -4.12 2.43
N VAL A 334 9.99 -4.33 3.35
CA VAL A 334 10.85 -5.51 3.42
C VAL A 334 10.59 -6.26 4.71
N THR A 335 10.66 -7.57 4.64
CA THR A 335 10.55 -8.43 5.81
C THR A 335 11.92 -8.95 6.20
N GLY A 336 12.15 -9.06 7.50
CA GLY A 336 13.35 -9.65 8.08
C GLY A 336 13.00 -10.54 9.26
N ARG A 337 13.96 -11.29 9.76
CA ARG A 337 13.85 -12.09 10.99
C ARG A 337 14.89 -11.65 11.98
N ILE A 338 14.49 -11.53 13.24
CA ILE A 338 15.40 -11.41 14.36
C ILE A 338 15.36 -12.74 15.09
N MET A 339 16.50 -13.42 15.17
CA MET A 339 16.62 -14.64 15.97
C MET A 339 16.79 -14.26 17.44
N THR A 340 15.97 -14.82 18.31
CA THR A 340 16.03 -14.66 19.76
C THR A 340 16.26 -16.02 20.42
N SER A 341 16.60 -16.03 21.71
CA SER A 341 16.67 -17.26 22.50
C SER A 341 15.38 -18.09 22.45
N ASP A 342 14.24 -17.41 22.30
CA ASP A 342 12.90 -18.00 22.34
C ASP A 342 12.33 -18.32 20.95
N GLY A 343 13.09 -18.02 19.89
CA GLY A 343 12.68 -18.28 18.51
C GLY A 343 12.96 -17.10 17.56
N ALA A 344 12.26 -17.06 16.42
CA ALA A 344 12.37 -16.01 15.43
C ALA A 344 11.21 -15.00 15.56
N ILE A 345 11.54 -13.72 15.49
CA ILE A 345 10.58 -12.62 15.43
C ILE A 345 10.61 -12.04 14.02
N GLY A 346 9.45 -11.99 13.37
CA GLY A 346 9.29 -11.31 12.08
C GLY A 346 9.33 -9.79 12.25
N VAL A 347 10.10 -9.11 11.40
CA VAL A 347 10.19 -7.65 11.37
C VAL A 347 9.77 -7.17 9.99
N VAL A 348 8.96 -6.11 9.95
CA VAL A 348 8.58 -5.41 8.72
C VAL A 348 9.16 -4.01 8.79
N LYS A 349 9.92 -3.63 7.78
CA LYS A 349 10.47 -2.27 7.64
C LYS A 349 9.93 -1.61 6.38
N ARG A 350 9.68 -0.30 6.42
CA ARG A 350 9.39 0.49 5.24
C ARG A 350 10.68 0.93 4.58
N THR A 351 10.74 0.87 3.25
CA THR A 351 11.86 1.39 2.46
C THR A 351 11.58 2.83 2.04
N PHE A 352 12.62 3.64 2.01
CA PHE A 352 12.57 5.02 1.53
C PHE A 352 13.45 5.13 0.28
N PRO A 353 12.86 5.18 -0.92
CA PRO A 353 13.61 5.12 -2.19
C PRO A 353 14.65 6.24 -2.38
N HIS A 354 14.49 7.35 -1.67
CA HIS A 354 15.37 8.53 -1.71
C HIS A 354 16.50 8.48 -0.67
N ARG A 355 16.53 7.46 0.19
CA ARG A 355 17.60 7.22 1.15
C ARG A 355 18.52 6.13 0.62
N ALA A 356 19.82 6.22 0.97
CA ALA A 356 20.73 5.11 0.73
C ALA A 356 20.16 3.83 1.38
N PRO A 357 20.27 2.67 0.71
CA PRO A 357 19.78 1.44 1.30
C PRO A 357 20.47 1.26 2.67
N PRO A 358 19.72 0.90 3.74
CA PRO A 358 20.32 0.59 5.03
C PRO A 358 21.35 -0.52 4.82
N LEU A 359 22.50 -0.39 5.49
CA LEU A 359 23.52 -1.43 5.52
C LEU A 359 22.85 -2.77 5.80
N SER A 360 23.05 -3.72 4.91
CA SER A 360 22.40 -5.01 4.84
C SER A 360 22.25 -5.68 6.22
N LEU A 361 21.03 -5.80 6.69
CA LEU A 361 20.66 -6.96 7.50
C LEU A 361 20.54 -8.10 6.49
N ASP A 362 21.32 -9.17 6.71
CA ASP A 362 21.43 -10.31 5.81
C ASP A 362 20.12 -10.66 5.13
N SER A 363 19.98 -10.23 3.89
CA SER A 363 18.89 -10.58 3.01
C SER A 363 19.28 -11.89 2.33
N GLU A 364 19.18 -12.98 3.05
CA GLU A 364 19.05 -14.30 2.41
C GLU A 364 17.62 -14.45 1.91
N VAL A 365 17.24 -13.69 0.91
CA VAL A 365 16.15 -14.04 -0.03
C VAL A 365 16.37 -13.25 -1.32
N ASP A 366 17.44 -13.52 -2.02
CA ASP A 366 17.53 -13.31 -3.46
C ASP A 366 18.33 -14.48 -4.04
N ALA A 367 17.62 -15.52 -4.37
CA ALA A 367 18.11 -16.53 -5.29
C ALA A 367 17.01 -16.75 -6.34
N GLU A 368 17.25 -16.16 -7.52
CA GLU A 368 16.79 -16.49 -8.88
C GLU A 368 15.30 -16.82 -9.10
#